data_328167c1a1d9bc6efeb8465835b369c4
#
_entry.id   328167c1a1d9bc6efeb8465835b369c4
#
_cell.length_a   1.000
_cell.length_b   1.000
_cell.length_c   1.000
_cell.angle_alpha   90.00
_cell.angle_beta   90.00
_cell.angle_gamma   90.00
#
_symmetry.space_group_name_H-M   'P 1'
#
loop_
_entity.id
_entity.type
_entity.pdbx_description
1 polymer ?
#
loop_
_entity_poly.entity_id
_entity_poly.type
_entity_poly.pdbx_seq_one_letter_code
_entity_poly.pdbx_strand_id
1 'polypeptide(L)'
;TLGIDATTHINVAVEQEACPLGLAPTSSTTAALVMGDALAVSLLEARGFTRDDFALSHPGGSLGRRLLLRVSDIMHAGDNIPSVPDSAVISHALLEMTEKKLGMTAIVDAGKRVVGIFTDGDLRRTLAKNLDIQNTIISEVMTSQCAVIPEDILAAEAMQIMEQKKINALIVVDEQRFAIGALNMHDLIRAGIV
;
A
#
# COMPACT_ATOMS: atom_id res chain seq x y z
N THR A 1 -32.98 38.81 10.52
CA THR A 1 -31.81 37.92 10.72
C THR A 1 -31.88 36.77 9.71
N LEU A 2 -30.76 36.19 9.33
CA LEU A 2 -30.69 35.05 8.39
C LEU A 2 -31.64 33.91 8.74
N GLY A 3 -31.90 33.68 10.03
CA GLY A 3 -32.82 32.63 10.50
C GLY A 3 -34.30 32.85 10.11
N ILE A 4 -34.70 34.08 9.76
CA ILE A 4 -36.09 34.39 9.33
C ILE A 4 -36.28 34.03 7.85
N ASP A 5 -35.20 34.14 7.06
CA ASP A 5 -35.23 33.87 5.62
C ASP A 5 -34.88 32.41 5.29
N ALA A 6 -34.45 31.63 6.29
CA ALA A 6 -34.06 30.24 6.11
C ALA A 6 -35.27 29.29 6.05
N THR A 7 -35.25 28.30 5.17
CA THR A 7 -36.26 27.23 5.09
C THR A 7 -36.31 26.40 6.38
N THR A 8 -35.14 26.21 7.01
CA THR A 8 -35.00 25.49 8.29
C THR A 8 -33.97 26.22 9.15
N HIS A 9 -34.25 26.35 10.43
CA HIS A 9 -33.37 26.99 11.38
C HIS A 9 -33.11 26.05 12.55
N ILE A 10 -31.81 25.83 12.86
CA ILE A 10 -31.35 25.06 14.00
C ILE A 10 -30.73 26.04 15.00
N ASN A 11 -31.28 26.09 16.20
CA ASN A 11 -30.77 26.94 17.25
C ASN A 11 -29.59 26.26 17.95
N VAL A 12 -28.39 26.86 17.87
CA VAL A 12 -27.15 26.42 18.53
C VAL A 12 -26.66 27.43 19.57
N ALA A 13 -27.57 28.30 20.05
CA ALA A 13 -27.26 29.30 21.05
C ALA A 13 -26.78 28.62 22.34
N VAL A 14 -25.80 29.22 22.97
CA VAL A 14 -25.26 28.80 24.30
C VAL A 14 -25.68 29.81 25.36
N GLU A 15 -25.86 29.38 26.58
CA GLU A 15 -26.24 30.25 27.70
C GLU A 15 -25.13 31.22 28.10
N GLN A 16 -23.85 30.72 28.02
CA GLN A 16 -22.70 31.51 28.44
C GLN A 16 -21.46 31.13 27.65
N GLU A 17 -20.64 32.14 27.34
CA GLU A 17 -19.30 31.91 26.80
C GLU A 17 -18.33 31.44 27.89
N ALA A 18 -17.35 30.57 27.52
CA ALA A 18 -16.32 30.12 28.44
C ALA A 18 -15.26 31.22 28.75
N CYS A 19 -15.24 32.29 27.95
CA CYS A 19 -14.36 33.43 28.18
C CYS A 19 -14.72 34.10 29.52
N PRO A 20 -13.75 34.27 30.44
CA PRO A 20 -14.01 34.87 31.76
C PRO A 20 -14.55 36.33 31.67
N LEU A 21 -14.30 37.02 30.59
CA LEU A 21 -14.80 38.38 30.35
C LEU A 21 -16.11 38.39 29.56
N GLY A 22 -16.60 37.25 29.11
CA GLY A 22 -17.81 37.13 28.27
C GLY A 22 -17.74 37.83 26.91
N LEU A 23 -16.53 38.17 26.43
CA LEU A 23 -16.35 38.97 25.22
C LEU A 23 -15.90 38.11 24.00
N ALA A 24 -15.12 37.08 24.23
CA ALA A 24 -14.62 36.23 23.14
C ALA A 24 -15.58 35.07 22.89
N PRO A 25 -15.96 34.81 21.61
CA PRO A 25 -16.76 33.64 21.26
C PRO A 25 -15.93 32.37 21.50
N THR A 26 -16.43 31.47 22.30
CA THR A 26 -15.77 30.21 22.71
C THR A 26 -16.77 29.06 22.70
N SER A 27 -17.71 29.01 23.65
CA SER A 27 -18.75 27.99 23.70
C SER A 27 -19.67 28.06 22.46
N SER A 28 -20.02 29.26 21.99
CA SER A 28 -20.87 29.46 20.82
C SER A 28 -20.19 29.00 19.53
N THR A 29 -18.91 29.27 19.34
CA THR A 29 -18.16 28.80 18.16
C THR A 29 -17.99 27.29 18.17
N THR A 30 -17.75 26.70 19.36
CA THR A 30 -17.65 25.24 19.51
C THR A 30 -18.99 24.57 19.19
N ALA A 31 -20.11 25.09 19.72
CA ALA A 31 -21.44 24.55 19.44
C ALA A 31 -21.80 24.63 17.95
N ALA A 32 -21.47 25.76 17.31
CA ALA A 32 -21.69 25.94 15.87
C ALA A 32 -20.86 24.96 15.03
N LEU A 33 -19.58 24.73 15.40
CA LEU A 33 -18.69 23.78 14.71
C LEU A 33 -19.22 22.35 14.83
N VAL A 34 -19.53 21.90 16.06
CA VAL A 34 -20.07 20.55 16.31
C VAL A 34 -21.38 20.31 15.56
N MET A 35 -22.27 21.31 15.52
CA MET A 35 -23.53 21.21 14.76
C MET A 35 -23.26 21.12 13.25
N GLY A 36 -22.29 21.89 12.74
CA GLY A 36 -21.87 21.82 11.34
C GLY A 36 -21.33 20.44 10.97
N ASP A 37 -20.48 19.86 11.82
CA ASP A 37 -19.94 18.51 11.63
C ASP A 37 -21.06 17.46 11.68
N ALA A 38 -21.98 17.55 12.64
CA ALA A 38 -23.11 16.63 12.75
C ALA A 38 -23.99 16.64 11.48
N LEU A 39 -24.26 17.82 10.94
CA LEU A 39 -25.00 17.96 9.68
C LEU A 39 -24.22 17.39 8.49
N ALA A 40 -22.92 17.66 8.41
CA ALA A 40 -22.08 17.14 7.34
C ALA A 40 -22.04 15.61 7.36
N VAL A 41 -21.86 14.99 8.54
CA VAL A 41 -21.85 13.51 8.70
C VAL A 41 -23.23 12.93 8.36
N SER A 42 -24.33 13.55 8.82
CA SER A 42 -25.68 13.10 8.51
C SER A 42 -25.99 13.15 7.01
N LEU A 43 -25.54 14.20 6.31
CA LEU A 43 -25.67 14.32 4.86
C LEU A 43 -24.83 13.30 4.10
N LEU A 44 -23.62 13.03 4.58
CA LEU A 44 -22.72 12.03 4.03
C LEU A 44 -23.40 10.64 4.09
N GLU A 45 -23.97 10.29 5.24
CA GLU A 45 -24.68 9.05 5.46
C GLU A 45 -25.96 8.95 4.60
N ALA A 46 -26.76 10.01 4.58
CA ALA A 46 -28.00 10.07 3.79
C ALA A 46 -27.77 9.98 2.27
N ARG A 47 -26.61 10.41 1.78
CA ARG A 47 -26.20 10.32 0.37
C ARG A 47 -25.53 9.01 0.01
N GLY A 48 -25.26 8.13 0.98
CA GLY A 48 -24.49 6.91 0.79
C GLY A 48 -23.06 7.18 0.31
N PHE A 49 -22.47 8.31 0.76
CA PHE A 49 -21.12 8.72 0.37
C PHE A 49 -20.08 7.70 0.87
N THR A 50 -19.29 7.18 -0.06
CA THR A 50 -18.34 6.11 0.17
C THR A 50 -16.91 6.63 0.39
N ARG A 51 -16.00 5.71 0.79
CA ARG A 51 -14.56 6.00 0.84
C ARG A 51 -14.00 6.34 -0.55
N ASP A 52 -14.52 5.71 -1.59
CA ASP A 52 -14.10 5.95 -2.97
C ASP A 52 -14.51 7.35 -3.43
N ASP A 53 -15.72 7.81 -3.08
CA ASP A 53 -16.17 9.17 -3.35
C ASP A 53 -15.30 10.21 -2.63
N PHE A 54 -14.90 9.92 -1.39
CA PHE A 54 -13.98 10.78 -0.65
C PHE A 54 -12.61 10.86 -1.32
N ALA A 55 -12.07 9.72 -1.72
CA ALA A 55 -10.78 9.63 -2.40
C ALA A 55 -10.79 10.37 -3.74
N LEU A 56 -11.85 10.23 -4.54
CA LEU A 56 -12.07 10.97 -5.79
C LEU A 56 -12.15 12.49 -5.56
N SER A 57 -12.72 12.91 -4.43
CA SER A 57 -12.79 14.33 -4.06
C SER A 57 -11.47 14.93 -3.61
N HIS A 58 -10.52 14.07 -3.15
CA HIS A 58 -9.22 14.48 -2.59
C HIS A 58 -8.05 13.66 -3.15
N PRO A 59 -7.87 13.57 -4.48
CA PRO A 59 -6.91 12.64 -5.09
C PRO A 59 -5.44 12.95 -4.77
N GLY A 60 -5.12 14.21 -4.50
CA GLY A 60 -3.74 14.66 -4.20
C GLY A 60 -3.30 14.48 -2.75
N GLY A 61 -4.21 14.17 -1.83
CA GLY A 61 -3.90 13.97 -0.41
C GLY A 61 -3.31 12.59 -0.10
N SER A 62 -2.55 12.48 1.00
CA SER A 62 -2.03 11.18 1.46
C SER A 62 -3.14 10.15 1.69
N LEU A 63 -4.27 10.59 2.23
CA LEU A 63 -5.44 9.73 2.45
C LEU A 63 -6.07 9.28 1.13
N GLY A 64 -6.19 10.16 0.13
CA GLY A 64 -6.70 9.81 -1.20
C GLY A 64 -5.82 8.77 -1.90
N ARG A 65 -4.49 8.95 -1.86
CA ARG A 65 -3.54 7.96 -2.41
C ARG A 65 -3.67 6.60 -1.76
N ARG A 66 -3.76 6.54 -0.42
CA ARG A 66 -3.94 5.27 0.32
C ARG A 66 -5.22 4.51 -0.04
N LEU A 67 -6.28 5.23 -0.42
CA LEU A 67 -7.58 4.67 -0.75
C LEU A 67 -7.76 4.30 -2.22
N LEU A 68 -6.95 4.86 -3.13
CA LEU A 68 -7.12 4.69 -4.57
C LEU A 68 -5.99 3.93 -5.25
N LEU A 69 -4.74 4.09 -4.77
CA LEU A 69 -3.58 3.56 -5.46
C LEU A 69 -3.55 2.04 -5.40
N ARG A 70 -3.50 1.40 -6.56
CA ARG A 70 -3.41 -0.06 -6.70
C ARG A 70 -1.96 -0.50 -6.88
N VAL A 71 -1.73 -1.78 -6.68
CA VAL A 71 -0.43 -2.40 -6.94
C VAL A 71 -0.03 -2.24 -8.40
N SER A 72 -0.96 -2.40 -9.34
CA SER A 72 -0.75 -2.20 -10.78
C SER A 72 -0.21 -0.82 -11.16
N ASP A 73 -0.51 0.22 -10.35
CA ASP A 73 -0.08 1.60 -10.62
C ASP A 73 1.39 1.87 -10.27
N ILE A 74 1.97 1.02 -9.41
CA ILE A 74 3.31 1.24 -8.83
C ILE A 74 4.29 0.08 -9.02
N MET A 75 3.82 -1.09 -9.43
CA MET A 75 4.67 -2.26 -9.62
C MET A 75 5.63 -2.08 -10.79
N HIS A 76 6.78 -2.71 -10.71
CA HIS A 76 7.66 -2.92 -11.84
C HIS A 76 7.08 -4.04 -12.71
N ALA A 77 6.95 -3.81 -14.00
CA ALA A 77 6.32 -4.74 -14.94
C ALA A 77 7.22 -5.02 -16.17
N GLY A 78 6.86 -6.05 -16.95
CA GLY A 78 7.59 -6.44 -18.15
C GLY A 78 9.04 -6.80 -17.89
N ASP A 79 9.96 -6.26 -18.66
CA ASP A 79 11.40 -6.53 -18.54
C ASP A 79 12.02 -6.03 -17.22
N ASN A 80 11.30 -5.27 -16.41
CA ASN A 80 11.77 -4.83 -15.10
C ASN A 80 11.45 -5.81 -13.97
N ILE A 81 10.77 -6.92 -14.26
CA ILE A 81 10.50 -7.96 -13.27
C ILE A 81 11.75 -8.82 -13.12
N PRO A 82 12.41 -8.84 -11.92
CA PRO A 82 13.55 -9.70 -11.71
C PRO A 82 13.09 -11.17 -11.68
N SER A 83 13.55 -11.98 -12.63
CA SER A 83 13.17 -13.38 -12.69
C SER A 83 14.25 -14.26 -13.30
N VAL A 84 14.46 -15.46 -12.73
CA VAL A 84 15.35 -16.50 -13.25
C VAL A 84 14.67 -17.87 -13.21
N PRO A 85 15.03 -18.81 -14.08
CA PRO A 85 14.53 -20.18 -14.02
C PRO A 85 15.04 -20.89 -12.75
N ASP A 86 14.28 -21.86 -12.26
CA ASP A 86 14.59 -22.67 -11.07
C ASP A 86 15.89 -23.50 -11.21
N SER A 87 16.32 -23.76 -12.44
CA SER A 87 17.57 -24.41 -12.80
C SER A 87 18.79 -23.48 -12.87
N ALA A 88 18.58 -22.15 -12.71
CA ALA A 88 19.69 -21.19 -12.73
C ALA A 88 20.60 -21.37 -11.50
N VAL A 89 21.86 -20.98 -11.63
CA VAL A 89 22.78 -20.90 -10.46
C VAL A 89 22.59 -19.59 -9.70
N ILE A 90 22.95 -19.58 -8.43
CA ILE A 90 22.76 -18.42 -7.54
C ILE A 90 23.37 -17.15 -8.13
N SER A 91 24.55 -17.23 -8.76
CA SER A 91 25.23 -16.08 -9.36
C SER A 91 24.38 -15.37 -10.41
N HIS A 92 23.60 -16.10 -11.20
CA HIS A 92 22.67 -15.50 -12.17
C HIS A 92 21.54 -14.71 -11.48
N ALA A 93 20.96 -15.26 -10.39
CA ALA A 93 19.95 -14.57 -9.62
C ALA A 93 20.48 -13.27 -9.00
N LEU A 94 21.75 -13.29 -8.53
CA LEU A 94 22.40 -12.09 -7.97
C LEU A 94 22.63 -11.00 -9.01
N LEU A 95 22.99 -11.38 -10.24
CA LEU A 95 23.10 -10.41 -11.35
C LEU A 95 21.77 -9.76 -11.65
N GLU A 96 20.70 -10.54 -11.76
CA GLU A 96 19.34 -10.08 -12.00
C GLU A 96 18.85 -9.15 -10.88
N MET A 97 19.07 -9.54 -9.60
CA MET A 97 18.74 -8.68 -8.43
C MET A 97 19.46 -7.33 -8.50
N THR A 98 20.73 -7.35 -8.90
CA THR A 98 21.56 -6.13 -8.98
C THR A 98 21.12 -5.24 -10.11
N GLU A 99 20.79 -5.82 -11.27
CA GLU A 99 20.33 -5.07 -12.45
C GLU A 99 18.96 -4.41 -12.19
N LYS A 100 18.00 -5.16 -11.66
CA LYS A 100 16.63 -4.69 -11.43
C LYS A 100 16.47 -3.89 -10.12
N LYS A 101 17.41 -3.97 -9.19
CA LYS A 101 17.50 -3.16 -7.94
C LYS A 101 16.30 -3.33 -6.99
N LEU A 102 15.62 -4.47 -7.01
CA LEU A 102 14.47 -4.73 -6.14
C LEU A 102 14.83 -5.52 -4.86
N GLY A 103 16.10 -5.98 -4.73
CA GLY A 103 16.56 -6.77 -3.58
C GLY A 103 15.95 -8.17 -3.52
N MET A 104 15.37 -8.63 -4.63
CA MET A 104 14.77 -9.95 -4.77
C MET A 104 14.75 -10.40 -6.22
N THR A 105 14.56 -11.70 -6.46
CA THR A 105 14.37 -12.30 -7.77
C THR A 105 13.27 -13.36 -7.67
N ALA A 106 12.30 -13.32 -8.57
CA ALA A 106 11.30 -14.38 -8.71
C ALA A 106 11.95 -15.63 -9.33
N ILE A 107 11.64 -16.78 -8.80
CA ILE A 107 12.10 -18.06 -9.35
C ILE A 107 10.91 -18.70 -10.07
N VAL A 108 11.12 -19.04 -11.35
CA VAL A 108 10.06 -19.57 -12.21
C VAL A 108 10.42 -20.97 -12.72
N ASP A 109 9.41 -21.82 -12.85
CA ASP A 109 9.56 -23.16 -13.46
C ASP A 109 9.66 -23.09 -15.00
N ALA A 110 9.81 -24.26 -15.64
CA ALA A 110 9.84 -24.39 -17.09
C ALA A 110 8.54 -23.87 -17.76
N GLY A 111 7.43 -23.82 -17.06
CA GLY A 111 6.15 -23.23 -17.47
C GLY A 111 6.05 -21.74 -17.21
N LYS A 112 7.12 -21.08 -16.75
CA LYS A 112 7.18 -19.66 -16.33
C LYS A 112 6.29 -19.29 -15.14
N ARG A 113 5.85 -20.25 -14.33
CA ARG A 113 5.09 -20.01 -13.11
C ARG A 113 6.03 -19.75 -11.94
N VAL A 114 5.64 -18.83 -11.08
CA VAL A 114 6.39 -18.52 -9.85
C VAL A 114 6.34 -19.71 -8.90
N VAL A 115 7.52 -20.28 -8.61
CA VAL A 115 7.72 -21.39 -7.68
C VAL A 115 8.46 -20.98 -6.41
N GLY A 116 9.05 -19.80 -6.40
CA GLY A 116 9.79 -19.29 -5.23
C GLY A 116 10.29 -17.87 -5.43
N ILE A 117 11.01 -17.41 -4.42
CA ILE A 117 11.69 -16.12 -4.39
C ILE A 117 13.11 -16.31 -3.82
N PHE A 118 14.04 -15.52 -4.29
CA PHE A 118 15.37 -15.38 -3.70
C PHE A 118 15.61 -13.93 -3.34
N THR A 119 16.05 -13.67 -2.12
CA THR A 119 16.18 -12.32 -1.56
C THR A 119 17.57 -12.12 -0.93
N ASP A 120 17.91 -10.88 -0.54
CA ASP A 120 19.12 -10.59 0.24
C ASP A 120 19.20 -11.41 1.54
N GLY A 121 18.04 -11.77 2.12
CA GLY A 121 17.97 -12.64 3.29
C GLY A 121 18.40 -14.09 2.97
N ASP A 122 17.98 -14.60 1.80
CA ASP A 122 18.38 -15.92 1.31
C ASP A 122 19.86 -15.96 0.99
N LEU A 123 20.39 -14.91 0.36
CA LEU A 123 21.82 -14.78 0.09
C LEU A 123 22.65 -14.86 1.38
N ARG A 124 22.27 -14.10 2.40
CA ARG A 124 22.97 -14.15 3.70
C ARG A 124 22.95 -15.54 4.32
N ARG A 125 21.84 -16.27 4.25
CA ARG A 125 21.72 -17.65 4.72
C ARG A 125 22.59 -18.61 3.91
N THR A 126 22.66 -18.42 2.60
CA THR A 126 23.50 -19.19 1.69
C THR A 126 24.99 -19.02 2.00
N LEU A 127 25.43 -17.78 2.18
CA LEU A 127 26.82 -17.46 2.56
C LEU A 127 27.20 -18.04 3.94
N ALA A 128 26.29 -17.96 4.91
CA ALA A 128 26.51 -18.54 6.24
C ALA A 128 26.66 -20.04 6.22
N LYS A 129 26.12 -20.73 5.21
CA LYS A 129 26.30 -22.17 4.99
C LYS A 129 27.53 -22.53 4.13
N ASN A 130 28.31 -21.53 3.70
CA ASN A 130 29.48 -21.69 2.82
C ASN A 130 29.14 -22.41 1.50
N LEU A 131 27.93 -22.20 0.94
CA LEU A 131 27.56 -22.80 -0.34
C LEU A 131 28.26 -22.08 -1.50
N ASP A 132 28.57 -22.82 -2.55
CA ASP A 132 29.19 -22.29 -3.76
C ASP A 132 28.15 -21.59 -4.63
N ILE A 133 28.18 -20.25 -4.63
CA ILE A 133 27.24 -19.42 -5.40
C ILE A 133 27.38 -19.56 -6.92
N GLN A 134 28.52 -20.08 -7.40
CA GLN A 134 28.77 -20.27 -8.82
C GLN A 134 28.18 -21.58 -9.38
N ASN A 135 28.05 -22.58 -8.52
CA ASN A 135 27.66 -23.93 -8.93
C ASN A 135 26.36 -24.42 -8.27
N THR A 136 25.90 -23.78 -7.16
CA THR A 136 24.66 -24.17 -6.50
C THR A 136 23.44 -23.68 -7.28
N ILE A 137 22.49 -24.59 -7.51
CA ILE A 137 21.22 -24.28 -8.21
C ILE A 137 20.30 -23.50 -7.27
N ILE A 138 19.62 -22.48 -7.81
CA ILE A 138 18.80 -21.55 -7.03
C ILE A 138 17.64 -22.26 -6.32
N SER A 139 17.05 -23.30 -6.90
CA SER A 139 15.96 -24.09 -6.30
C SER A 139 16.35 -24.78 -4.96
N GLU A 140 17.65 -24.98 -4.70
CA GLU A 140 18.12 -25.58 -3.44
C GLU A 140 18.10 -24.59 -2.26
N VAL A 141 18.11 -23.29 -2.55
CA VAL A 141 18.28 -22.22 -1.56
C VAL A 141 17.17 -21.19 -1.54
N MET A 142 16.28 -21.20 -2.53
CA MET A 142 15.16 -20.28 -2.63
C MET A 142 14.14 -20.46 -1.49
N THR A 143 13.36 -19.47 -1.21
CA THR A 143 12.15 -19.58 -0.40
C THR A 143 10.99 -20.01 -1.30
N SER A 144 10.57 -21.28 -1.22
CA SER A 144 9.52 -21.85 -2.09
C SER A 144 8.09 -21.39 -1.72
N GLN A 145 7.82 -21.16 -0.44
CA GLN A 145 6.54 -20.63 0.04
C GLN A 145 6.58 -19.10 0.10
N CYS A 146 6.79 -18.46 -1.05
CA CYS A 146 6.83 -17.01 -1.12
C CYS A 146 5.43 -16.38 -1.11
N ALA A 147 5.34 -15.17 -0.55
CA ALA A 147 4.14 -14.36 -0.64
C ALA A 147 4.00 -13.82 -2.06
N VAL A 148 2.84 -14.02 -2.66
CA VAL A 148 2.44 -13.42 -3.94
C VAL A 148 1.12 -12.69 -3.76
N ILE A 149 0.89 -11.67 -4.59
CA ILE A 149 -0.32 -10.86 -4.56
C ILE A 149 -0.84 -10.65 -5.99
N PRO A 150 -2.15 -10.41 -6.18
CA PRO A 150 -2.69 -9.96 -7.46
C PRO A 150 -2.43 -8.45 -7.66
N GLU A 151 -2.59 -7.97 -8.88
CA GLU A 151 -2.31 -6.57 -9.24
C GLU A 151 -3.40 -5.58 -8.84
N ASP A 152 -4.61 -6.04 -8.63
CA ASP A 152 -5.81 -5.22 -8.40
C ASP A 152 -6.04 -4.81 -6.95
N ILE A 153 -5.26 -5.32 -5.98
CA ILE A 153 -5.34 -4.91 -4.59
C ILE A 153 -4.76 -3.50 -4.38
N LEU A 154 -5.19 -2.86 -3.31
CA LEU A 154 -4.65 -1.56 -2.93
C LEU A 154 -3.17 -1.66 -2.52
N ALA A 155 -2.40 -0.64 -2.87
CA ALA A 155 -1.00 -0.54 -2.43
C ALA A 155 -0.86 -0.53 -0.89
N ALA A 156 -1.86 0.01 -0.17
CA ALA A 156 -1.92 -0.05 1.28
C ALA A 156 -2.12 -1.48 1.83
N GLU A 157 -2.85 -2.34 1.11
CA GLU A 157 -2.98 -3.76 1.46
C GLU A 157 -1.68 -4.52 1.23
N ALA A 158 -0.99 -4.24 0.11
CA ALA A 158 0.33 -4.81 -0.14
C ALA A 158 1.33 -4.45 0.97
N MET A 159 1.31 -3.21 1.44
CA MET A 159 2.11 -2.76 2.59
C MET A 159 1.78 -3.56 3.87
N GLN A 160 0.49 -3.72 4.17
CA GLN A 160 0.03 -4.51 5.33
C GLN A 160 0.52 -5.96 5.27
N ILE A 161 0.51 -6.58 4.08
CA ILE A 161 1.03 -7.94 3.87
C ILE A 161 2.54 -7.99 4.14
N MET A 162 3.30 -6.98 3.65
CA MET A 162 4.74 -6.89 3.92
C MET A 162 5.04 -6.77 5.41
N GLU A 163 4.32 -5.92 6.14
CA GLU A 163 4.49 -5.73 7.59
C GLU A 163 4.15 -7.00 8.38
N GLN A 164 3.00 -7.61 8.12
CA GLN A 164 2.55 -8.82 8.81
C GLN A 164 3.51 -10.00 8.60
N LYS A 165 4.01 -10.15 7.37
CA LYS A 165 4.94 -11.23 7.00
C LYS A 165 6.40 -10.88 7.27
N LYS A 166 6.70 -9.62 7.66
CA LYS A 166 8.06 -9.09 7.87
C LYS A 166 8.96 -9.29 6.64
N ILE A 167 8.43 -8.97 5.47
CA ILE A 167 9.11 -9.05 4.17
C ILE A 167 9.16 -7.66 3.51
N ASN A 168 10.15 -7.43 2.66
CA ASN A 168 10.37 -6.13 2.03
C ASN A 168 10.04 -6.09 0.53
N ALA A 169 9.62 -7.23 -0.04
CA ALA A 169 9.30 -7.33 -1.45
C ALA A 169 8.18 -8.35 -1.68
N LEU A 170 7.41 -8.13 -2.74
CA LEU A 170 6.32 -9.00 -3.18
C LEU A 170 6.41 -9.21 -4.69
N ILE A 171 6.08 -10.42 -5.11
CA ILE A 171 5.87 -10.76 -6.51
C ILE A 171 4.36 -10.61 -6.79
N VAL A 172 4.04 -9.93 -7.88
CA VAL A 172 2.67 -9.79 -8.37
C VAL A 172 2.42 -10.86 -9.43
N VAL A 173 1.35 -11.62 -9.27
CA VAL A 173 1.04 -12.74 -10.17
C VAL A 173 -0.40 -12.62 -10.70
N ASP A 174 -0.60 -13.21 -11.88
CA ASP A 174 -1.95 -13.47 -12.41
C ASP A 174 -2.59 -14.73 -11.79
N GLU A 175 -3.80 -15.06 -12.23
CA GLU A 175 -4.55 -16.24 -11.79
C GLU A 175 -3.82 -17.57 -12.07
N GLN A 176 -2.94 -17.62 -13.08
CA GLN A 176 -2.16 -18.78 -13.48
C GLN A 176 -0.78 -18.84 -12.78
N ARG A 177 -0.47 -17.87 -11.88
CA ARG A 177 0.82 -17.70 -11.17
C ARG A 177 1.98 -17.27 -12.08
N PHE A 178 1.74 -16.64 -13.22
CA PHE A 178 2.79 -15.96 -13.95
C PHE A 178 3.18 -14.66 -13.24
N ALA A 179 4.46 -14.34 -13.18
CA ALA A 179 4.92 -13.07 -12.66
C ALA A 179 4.55 -11.95 -13.64
N ILE A 180 3.63 -11.09 -13.24
CA ILE A 180 3.19 -9.91 -14.02
C ILE A 180 3.75 -8.61 -13.46
N GLY A 181 4.29 -8.65 -12.24
CA GLY A 181 4.91 -7.51 -11.60
C GLY A 181 5.73 -7.88 -10.37
N ALA A 182 6.44 -6.90 -9.87
CA ALA A 182 7.18 -6.97 -8.62
C ALA A 182 7.23 -5.58 -7.97
N LEU A 183 7.23 -5.52 -6.65
CA LEU A 183 7.41 -4.26 -5.91
C LEU A 183 8.11 -4.53 -4.58
N ASN A 184 8.75 -3.48 -4.07
CA ASN A 184 9.36 -3.52 -2.76
C ASN A 184 8.81 -2.40 -1.84
N MET A 185 9.22 -2.39 -0.57
CA MET A 185 8.79 -1.38 0.41
C MET A 185 9.15 0.05 -0.03
N HIS A 186 10.27 0.23 -0.75
CA HIS A 186 10.70 1.55 -1.23
C HIS A 186 9.75 2.12 -2.28
N ASP A 187 9.15 1.28 -3.12
CA ASP A 187 8.14 1.70 -4.11
C ASP A 187 6.89 2.23 -3.41
N LEU A 188 6.44 1.57 -2.33
CA LEU A 188 5.30 2.01 -1.50
C LEU A 188 5.59 3.35 -0.80
N ILE A 189 6.80 3.52 -0.27
CA ILE A 189 7.24 4.79 0.34
C ILE A 189 7.24 5.91 -0.70
N ARG A 190 7.84 5.67 -1.88
CA ARG A 190 7.89 6.63 -2.98
C ARG A 190 6.51 7.01 -3.49
N ALA A 191 5.56 6.09 -3.48
CA ALA A 191 4.17 6.33 -3.83
C ALA A 191 3.38 7.12 -2.77
N GLY A 192 3.97 7.36 -1.58
CA GLY A 192 3.34 8.10 -0.49
C GLY A 192 2.25 7.31 0.24
N ILE A 193 2.39 5.98 0.32
CA ILE A 193 1.48 5.09 1.05
C ILE A 193 1.82 5.07 2.55
N VAL A 194 3.08 5.39 2.89
CA VAL A 194 3.59 5.48 4.27
C VAL A 194 3.50 6.91 4.76
#